data_fe546608f37c2e0124bfa3b70d75ed46
#
_entry.id   fe546608f37c2e0124bfa3b70d75ed46
#
_cell.length_a   1.000
_cell.length_b   1.000
_cell.length_c   1.000
_cell.angle_alpha   90.00
_cell.angle_beta   90.00
_cell.angle_gamma   90.00
#
_symmetry.space_group_name_H-M   'P 1'
#
loop_
_entity.id
_entity.type
_entity.pdbx_description
1 polymer ?
#
loop_
_entity_poly.entity_id
_entity_poly.type
_entity_poly.pdbx_seq_one_letter_code
_entity_poly.pdbx_strand_id
1 'polypeptide(L)'
;MGGWSFLTNHARALLCIAHDPGVRLRDLAVTVGVTERAAHDIVTDLVTAGYVIKDKNGRRNRYRIQEHLPLRDAITPALTIGEMLGLLVGVNAQRNTHNHDRTHHG
;
A
#
# COMPACT_ATOMS: atom_id res chain seq x y z
N MET A 1 11.76 14.79 -15.74
CA MET A 1 11.24 14.66 -15.41
C MET A 1 10.29 15.01 -14.65
N GLY A 2 9.49 15.12 -14.79
CA GLY A 2 8.49 15.68 -14.05
C GLY A 2 8.54 15.23 -12.63
N GLY A 3 8.34 16.02 -11.75
CA GLY A 3 8.53 15.67 -10.39
C GLY A 3 7.26 15.28 -9.64
N TRP A 4 6.17 14.98 -10.33
CA TRP A 4 4.95 14.73 -9.59
C TRP A 4 4.34 13.39 -9.96
N SER A 5 3.47 12.91 -9.06
CA SER A 5 2.77 11.64 -9.20
C SER A 5 1.36 11.83 -8.67
N PHE A 6 0.41 11.10 -9.23
CA PHE A 6 -0.95 11.12 -8.70
C PHE A 6 -1.03 10.56 -7.29
N LEU A 7 -0.09 9.69 -6.93
CA LEU A 7 -0.11 9.08 -5.62
C LEU A 7 0.93 9.73 -4.73
N THR A 8 0.54 10.03 -3.51
CA THR A 8 1.49 10.53 -2.52
C THR A 8 2.45 9.43 -2.11
N ASN A 9 3.52 9.82 -1.47
CA ASN A 9 4.47 8.83 -0.95
C ASN A 9 3.82 7.93 0.09
N HIS A 10 2.88 8.46 0.87
CA HIS A 10 2.15 7.64 1.83
C HIS A 10 1.31 6.58 1.13
N ALA A 11 0.62 6.95 0.05
CA ALA A 11 -0.16 5.99 -0.71
C ALA A 11 0.74 4.95 -1.35
N ARG A 12 1.88 5.37 -1.87
CA ARG A 12 2.82 4.45 -2.50
C ARG A 12 3.41 3.47 -1.49
N ALA A 13 3.70 3.95 -0.28
CA ALA A 13 4.18 3.08 0.78
C ALA A 13 3.12 2.06 1.16
N LEU A 14 1.88 2.49 1.23
CA LEU A 14 0.78 1.59 1.55
C LEU A 14 0.63 0.51 0.49
N LEU A 15 0.76 0.87 -0.79
CA LEU A 15 0.72 -0.10 -1.87
C LEU A 15 1.87 -1.10 -1.77
N CYS A 16 3.04 -0.62 -1.42
CA CYS A 16 4.20 -1.48 -1.25
C CYS A 16 3.96 -2.50 -0.14
N ILE A 17 3.39 -2.05 0.96
CA ILE A 17 3.04 -2.92 2.08
C ILE A 17 1.97 -3.92 1.67
N ALA A 18 1.01 -3.49 0.87
CA ALA A 18 -0.03 -4.40 0.40
C ALA A 18 0.54 -5.53 -0.44
N HIS A 19 1.55 -5.23 -1.24
CA HIS A 19 2.23 -6.25 -2.04
C HIS A 19 3.11 -7.16 -1.19
N ASP A 20 3.76 -6.60 -0.18
CA ASP A 20 4.70 -7.35 0.64
C ASP A 20 4.59 -6.90 2.09
N PRO A 21 3.71 -7.54 2.87
CA PRO A 21 3.53 -7.15 4.28
C PRO A 21 4.77 -7.31 5.14
N GLY A 22 5.75 -8.06 4.68
CA GLY A 22 7.01 -8.22 5.40
C GLY A 22 8.15 -7.37 4.85
N VAL A 23 7.85 -6.38 4.02
CA VAL A 23 8.86 -5.55 3.39
C VAL A 23 9.74 -4.87 4.42
N ARG A 24 11.04 -4.84 4.15
CA ARG A 24 11.98 -4.14 5.01
C ARG A 24 11.96 -2.66 4.71
N LEU A 25 12.24 -1.88 5.73
CA LEU A 25 12.19 -0.43 5.59
C LEU A 25 13.11 0.06 4.46
N ARG A 26 14.29 -0.54 4.33
CA ARG A 26 15.22 -0.18 3.28
C ARG A 26 14.62 -0.41 1.89
N ASP A 27 13.98 -1.56 1.73
CA ASP A 27 13.38 -1.90 0.44
C ASP A 27 12.17 -1.04 0.13
N LEU A 28 11.39 -0.72 1.16
CA LEU A 28 10.29 0.21 1.01
C LEU A 28 10.78 1.57 0.54
N ALA A 29 11.87 2.04 1.13
CA ALA A 29 12.45 3.32 0.75
C ALA A 29 12.86 3.33 -0.72
N VAL A 30 13.51 2.26 -1.17
CA VAL A 30 13.92 2.14 -2.57
C VAL A 30 12.70 2.14 -3.48
N THR A 31 11.68 1.38 -3.14
CA THR A 31 10.49 1.25 -3.97
C THR A 31 9.74 2.58 -4.08
N VAL A 32 9.60 3.28 -2.97
CA VAL A 32 8.91 4.57 -2.96
C VAL A 32 9.78 5.68 -3.54
N GLY A 33 11.09 5.52 -3.47
CA GLY A 33 12.00 6.52 -4.01
C GLY A 33 12.37 7.60 -3.02
N VAL A 34 12.50 7.22 -1.74
CA VAL A 34 12.84 8.16 -0.67
C VAL A 34 13.98 7.58 0.14
N THR A 35 14.50 8.40 1.07
CA THR A 35 15.51 7.91 2.00
C THR A 35 14.88 6.93 2.99
N GLU A 36 15.73 6.14 3.62
CA GLU A 36 15.25 5.22 4.65
C GLU A 36 14.63 5.99 5.81
N ARG A 37 15.20 7.12 6.16
CA ARG A 37 14.66 7.98 7.21
C ARG A 37 13.26 8.46 6.85
N ALA A 38 13.08 8.91 5.61
CA ALA A 38 11.77 9.37 5.15
C ALA A 38 10.77 8.22 5.14
N ALA A 39 11.20 7.03 4.72
CA ALA A 39 10.34 5.86 4.73
C ALA A 39 9.88 5.53 6.16
N HIS A 40 10.79 5.63 7.12
CA HIS A 40 10.45 5.42 8.51
C HIS A 40 9.37 6.41 8.98
N ASP A 41 9.53 7.67 8.61
CA ASP A 41 8.56 8.70 8.98
C ASP A 41 7.19 8.43 8.34
N ILE A 42 7.18 8.00 7.10
CA ILE A 42 5.94 7.67 6.40
C ILE A 42 5.23 6.51 7.09
N VAL A 43 5.97 5.45 7.42
CA VAL A 43 5.38 4.31 8.12
C VAL A 43 4.85 4.73 9.49
N THR A 44 5.62 5.57 10.19
CA THR A 44 5.18 6.08 11.49
C THR A 44 3.87 6.85 11.36
N ASP A 45 3.76 7.68 10.31
CA ASP A 45 2.51 8.40 10.06
C ASP A 45 1.34 7.44 9.84
N LEU A 46 1.56 6.39 9.05
CA LEU A 46 0.50 5.42 8.75
C LEU A 46 0.08 4.66 9.99
N VAL A 47 1.04 4.31 10.84
CA VAL A 47 0.73 3.61 12.09
C VAL A 47 0.01 4.53 13.05
N THR A 48 0.47 5.76 13.18
CA THR A 48 -0.14 6.73 14.08
C THR A 48 -1.57 7.04 13.67
N ALA A 49 -1.82 7.12 12.37
CA ALA A 49 -3.16 7.38 11.84
C ALA A 49 -4.07 6.16 11.94
N GLY A 50 -3.52 5.00 12.26
CA GLY A 50 -4.32 3.78 12.40
C GLY A 50 -4.50 2.98 11.13
N TYR A 51 -3.90 3.41 10.03
CA TYR A 51 -4.05 2.68 8.77
C TYR A 51 -3.23 1.40 8.71
N VAL A 52 -2.14 1.36 9.45
CA VAL A 52 -1.24 0.21 9.46
C VAL A 52 -0.99 -0.22 10.90
N ILE A 53 -1.03 -1.52 11.11
CA ILE A 53 -0.64 -2.12 12.38
C ILE A 53 0.70 -2.81 12.14
N LYS A 54 1.65 -2.51 13.01
CA LYS A 54 2.98 -3.10 12.91
C LYS A 54 3.10 -4.22 13.94
N ASP A 55 3.15 -5.43 13.45
CA ASP A 55 3.34 -6.60 14.29
C ASP A 55 4.78 -7.06 14.17
N LYS A 56 5.39 -7.35 15.31
CA LYS A 56 6.73 -7.88 15.29
C LYS A 56 6.65 -9.40 15.42
N ASN A 57 7.13 -10.09 14.41
CA ASN A 57 7.11 -11.52 14.39
C ASN A 57 8.55 -12.01 14.34
N GLY A 58 9.09 -12.36 15.51
CA GLY A 58 10.48 -12.71 15.61
C GLY A 58 11.36 -11.49 15.40
N ARG A 59 12.26 -11.54 14.42
CA ARG A 59 13.21 -10.46 14.15
C ARG A 59 12.72 -9.47 13.13
N ARG A 60 11.59 -9.76 12.47
CA ARG A 60 11.11 -8.91 11.39
C ARG A 60 9.79 -8.30 11.77
N ASN A 61 9.61 -7.08 11.31
CA ASN A 61 8.32 -6.43 11.40
C ASN A 61 7.43 -6.97 10.30
N ARG A 62 6.15 -7.06 10.62
CA ARG A 62 5.16 -7.42 9.63
C ARG A 62 4.03 -6.42 9.76
N TYR A 63 3.52 -5.97 8.63
CA TYR A 63 2.53 -4.91 8.60
C TYR A 63 1.18 -5.48 8.23
N ARG A 64 0.14 -4.92 8.82
CA ARG A 64 -1.23 -5.24 8.50
C ARG A 64 -1.96 -3.95 8.19
N ILE A 65 -2.71 -3.93 7.10
CA ILE A 65 -3.45 -2.74 6.68
C ILE A 65 -4.87 -2.83 7.21
N GLN A 66 -5.34 -1.74 7.81
CA GLN A 66 -6.70 -1.63 8.30
C GLN A 66 -7.59 -1.18 7.16
N GLU A 67 -8.03 -2.13 6.35
CA GLU A 67 -8.68 -1.85 5.07
C GLU A 67 -10.06 -1.22 5.22
N HIS A 68 -10.69 -1.39 6.37
CA HIS A 68 -12.03 -0.86 6.59
C HIS A 68 -12.06 0.64 6.87
N LEU A 69 -10.92 1.25 7.09
CA LEU A 69 -10.89 2.65 7.44
C LEU A 69 -11.11 3.53 6.22
N PRO A 70 -11.77 4.69 6.40
CA PRO A 70 -12.00 5.61 5.29
C PRO A 70 -10.71 6.35 4.93
N LEU A 71 -10.67 6.87 3.71
CA LEU A 71 -9.51 7.61 3.23
C LEU A 71 -9.27 8.91 3.98
N ARG A 72 -10.28 9.43 4.65
CA ARG A 72 -10.17 10.74 5.32
C ARG A 72 -9.96 11.87 4.34
N ASP A 73 -10.60 11.77 3.22
CA ASP A 73 -10.51 12.79 2.19
C ASP A 73 -11.89 13.38 1.98
N ALA A 74 -11.99 14.69 1.96
CA ALA A 74 -13.28 15.36 1.84
C ALA A 74 -13.95 15.06 0.50
N ILE A 75 -13.16 14.77 -0.52
CA ILE A 75 -13.69 14.50 -1.85
C ILE A 75 -14.22 13.07 -1.98
N THR A 76 -13.63 12.13 -1.23
CA THR A 76 -14.03 10.74 -1.31
C THR A 76 -14.35 10.18 0.07
N PRO A 77 -15.32 10.77 0.78
CA PRO A 77 -15.52 10.40 2.19
C PRO A 77 -16.02 8.99 2.41
N ALA A 78 -16.63 8.38 1.40
CA ALA A 78 -17.20 7.05 1.54
C ALA A 78 -16.25 5.94 1.11
N LEU A 79 -15.11 6.29 0.53
CA LEU A 79 -14.17 5.29 0.03
C LEU A 79 -13.26 4.81 1.15
N THR A 80 -13.11 3.50 1.26
CA THR A 80 -12.20 2.92 2.25
C THR A 80 -10.82 2.68 1.66
N ILE A 81 -9.85 2.51 2.55
CA ILE A 81 -8.48 2.16 2.15
C ILE A 81 -8.48 0.87 1.35
N GLY A 82 -9.25 -0.13 1.80
CA GLY A 82 -9.31 -1.40 1.10
C GLY A 82 -9.84 -1.27 -0.31
N GLU A 83 -10.87 -0.45 -0.47
CA GLU A 83 -11.42 -0.22 -1.82
C GLU A 83 -10.42 0.45 -2.73
N MET A 84 -9.71 1.46 -2.21
CA MET A 84 -8.69 2.13 -3.00
C MET A 84 -7.57 1.17 -3.40
N LEU A 85 -7.07 0.40 -2.44
CA LEU A 85 -6.00 -0.55 -2.72
C LEU A 85 -6.47 -1.63 -3.69
N GLY A 86 -7.71 -2.07 -3.55
CA GLY A 86 -8.27 -3.05 -4.45
C GLY A 86 -8.30 -2.58 -5.89
N LEU A 87 -8.64 -1.32 -6.10
CA LEU A 87 -8.64 -0.77 -7.44
C LEU A 87 -7.22 -0.72 -8.01
N LEU A 88 -6.26 -0.29 -7.22
CA LEU A 88 -4.90 -0.10 -7.70
C LEU A 88 -4.14 -1.41 -7.85
N VAL A 89 -4.26 -2.30 -6.88
CA VAL A 89 -3.59 -3.60 -6.92
C VAL A 89 -4.38 -4.59 -7.75
N GLY A 90 -5.69 -4.56 -7.60
CA GLY A 90 -6.57 -5.50 -8.25
C GLY A 90 -6.56 -5.40 -9.77
N VAL A 91 -6.38 -4.21 -10.31
CA VAL A 91 -6.30 -4.05 -11.76
C VAL A 91 -5.16 -4.87 -12.31
N ASN A 92 -3.99 -4.80 -11.65
CA ASN A 92 -2.85 -5.57 -12.10
C ASN A 92 -3.07 -7.07 -11.90
N ALA A 93 -3.63 -7.43 -10.78
CA ALA A 93 -3.92 -8.85 -10.51
C ALA A 93 -4.93 -9.39 -11.50
N GLN A 94 -5.93 -8.60 -11.82
CA GLN A 94 -6.93 -8.99 -12.79
C GLN A 94 -6.33 -9.20 -14.16
N ARG A 95 -5.45 -8.32 -14.56
CA ARG A 95 -4.78 -8.44 -15.83
C ARG A 95 -4.00 -9.74 -15.94
N ASN A 96 -3.29 -10.07 -14.89
CA ASN A 96 -2.50 -11.28 -14.86
C ASN A 96 -3.38 -12.52 -14.83
N THR A 97 -4.47 -12.46 -14.11
CA THR A 97 -5.39 -13.58 -14.02
C THR A 97 -6.14 -13.79 -15.30
N HIS A 98 -6.48 -12.69 -15.94
CA HIS A 98 -7.28 -12.74 -17.14
C HIS A 98 -6.63 -13.51 -18.25
N ASN A 99 -5.37 -13.64 -18.17
CA ASN A 99 -4.66 -14.35 -19.21
C ASN A 99 -4.91 -15.83 -19.18
N HIS A 100 -5.62 -16.28 -18.18
CA HIS A 100 -5.95 -17.66 -18.17
C HIS A 100 -7.33 -17.86 -17.76
N ASP A 101 -8.13 -17.82 -17.56
CA ASP A 101 -9.29 -17.94 -17.17
C ASP A 101 -10.30 -17.86 -17.55
N ARG A 102 -10.09 -17.58 -17.57
CA ARG A 102 -10.97 -17.40 -17.77
C ARG A 102 -11.36 -17.91 -18.48
N THR A 103 -11.03 -18.39 -18.51
CA THR A 103 -11.28 -18.62 -18.87
C THR A 103 -11.90 -19.23 -18.93
N HIS A 104 -12.04 -19.36 -18.64
CA HIS A 104 -12.53 -19.68 -18.35
C HIS A 104 -13.12 -19.74 -18.55
N HIS A 105 -13.04 -19.64 -18.77
CA HIS A 105 -13.54 -19.43 -18.82
C HIS A 105 -13.76 -19.39 -19.08
N GLY A 106 -13.55 -19.63 -19.10
CA GLY A 106 -13.55 -19.27 -19.08
C GLY A 106 -13.80 -19.36 -19.22
#